data_de2fd6f70b4dce2c27575baddf8d8dcb
#
_entry.id   de2fd6f70b4dce2c27575baddf8d8dcb
#
_cell.length_a   1.000
_cell.length_b   1.000
_cell.length_c   1.000
_cell.angle_alpha   90.00
_cell.angle_beta   90.00
_cell.angle_gamma   90.00
#
_symmetry.space_group_name_H-M   'P 1'
#
loop_
_entity.id
_entity.type
_entity.pdbx_description
1 polymer ?
#
loop_
_entity_poly.entity_id
_entity_poly.type
_entity_poly.pdbx_seq_one_letter_code
_entity_poly.pdbx_strand_id
1 'polypeptide(L)'
;MPQSAGPVGANPYADGTAAPTAPSPYAYAGPNGGAPQAGPVPGQQAYGHPAAGPDGYAAAGPAGYPGYGEAALSCRFCGSVPAVEATIRGHQGFLVIMRFLKLQGPFCRSCGIAAHRSMTAKSLWQGWWGIASLLINPATMLLNLPQRAKINKLAPPLPGAPGQPMNPGKPLFQRVAVLGLLVPLLVIGAIVYNVQSDPSFASVGDCVHNKNAIVTGVTDNHPDVVVLSCSDPDADARIVGKVKDSSNGETACRQFSDADGYYTEEQGSDQFTLCLHFLK
;
A
#
# COMPACT_ATOMS: atom_id res chain seq x y z
N MET A 1 -33.14 31.45 -41.77
CA MET A 1 -32.00 30.66 -42.27
C MET A 1 -31.64 29.66 -41.17
N PRO A 2 -31.83 28.36 -41.36
CA PRO A 2 -31.52 27.35 -40.35
C PRO A 2 -30.04 26.95 -40.47
N GLN A 3 -29.37 26.88 -39.32
CA GLN A 3 -27.99 26.40 -39.19
C GLN A 3 -27.97 24.86 -39.24
N SER A 4 -27.16 24.34 -40.15
CA SER A 4 -26.88 22.92 -40.32
C SER A 4 -25.94 22.41 -39.24
N ALA A 5 -26.35 21.32 -38.54
CA ALA A 5 -25.51 20.58 -37.63
C ALA A 5 -24.49 19.74 -38.41
N GLY A 6 -23.21 19.85 -38.05
CA GLY A 6 -22.13 19.02 -38.59
C GLY A 6 -22.08 17.65 -37.95
N PRO A 7 -21.45 16.63 -38.57
CA PRO A 7 -21.46 15.25 -38.10
C PRO A 7 -20.59 15.05 -36.89
N VAL A 8 -21.13 14.32 -35.92
CA VAL A 8 -20.46 13.86 -34.70
C VAL A 8 -19.37 12.82 -35.07
N GLY A 9 -18.14 13.10 -34.67
CA GLY A 9 -16.98 12.27 -34.95
C GLY A 9 -17.13 10.84 -34.40
N ALA A 10 -16.81 9.85 -35.23
CA ALA A 10 -16.79 8.45 -34.91
C ALA A 10 -15.72 8.13 -33.86
N ASN A 11 -16.09 7.34 -32.85
CA ASN A 11 -15.20 6.83 -31.84
C ASN A 11 -14.28 5.74 -32.46
N PRO A 12 -12.93 5.90 -32.45
CA PRO A 12 -12.01 4.96 -33.09
C PRO A 12 -11.79 3.64 -32.34
N TYR A 13 -12.57 3.34 -31.29
CA TYR A 13 -12.47 2.09 -30.50
C TYR A 13 -13.68 1.17 -30.63
N ALA A 14 -14.51 1.32 -31.64
CA ALA A 14 -15.69 0.50 -31.87
C ALA A 14 -15.49 -0.48 -33.02
N ASP A 15 -14.44 -1.32 -32.99
CA ASP A 15 -14.34 -2.56 -33.77
C ASP A 15 -13.36 -3.51 -33.11
N GLY A 16 -13.89 -4.43 -32.36
CA GLY A 16 -13.17 -5.53 -31.77
C GLY A 16 -14.16 -6.58 -31.29
N THR A 17 -14.30 -7.64 -32.09
CA THR A 17 -15.04 -8.87 -31.78
C THR A 17 -14.84 -9.26 -30.30
N ALA A 18 -15.91 -9.17 -29.53
CA ALA A 18 -15.93 -9.56 -28.11
C ALA A 18 -15.65 -11.07 -28.01
N ALA A 19 -14.45 -11.40 -27.56
CA ALA A 19 -14.17 -12.72 -27.01
C ALA A 19 -15.03 -12.89 -25.74
N PRO A 20 -15.57 -14.08 -25.46
CA PRO A 20 -16.39 -14.32 -24.28
C PRO A 20 -15.56 -14.02 -23.03
N THR A 21 -15.91 -12.96 -22.31
CA THR A 21 -15.33 -12.60 -21.02
C THR A 21 -15.70 -13.68 -20.02
N ALA A 22 -14.73 -14.49 -19.63
CA ALA A 22 -14.87 -15.36 -18.47
C ALA A 22 -15.24 -14.48 -17.25
N PRO A 23 -16.23 -14.90 -16.43
CA PRO A 23 -16.66 -14.12 -15.28
C PRO A 23 -15.47 -13.86 -14.34
N SER A 24 -15.27 -12.62 -13.96
CA SER A 24 -14.23 -12.22 -13.00
C SER A 24 -14.43 -13.02 -11.70
N PRO A 25 -13.43 -13.77 -11.21
CA PRO A 25 -13.56 -14.56 -9.99
C PRO A 25 -13.70 -13.71 -8.71
N TYR A 26 -13.84 -12.40 -8.83
CA TYR A 26 -13.91 -11.45 -7.73
C TYR A 26 -15.17 -10.57 -7.72
N ALA A 27 -16.28 -10.99 -8.37
CA ALA A 27 -17.57 -10.32 -8.21
C ALA A 27 -18.04 -10.51 -6.76
N TYR A 28 -17.87 -9.52 -5.92
CA TYR A 28 -18.36 -9.47 -4.55
C TYR A 28 -19.84 -9.11 -4.59
N ALA A 29 -20.73 -10.04 -4.25
CA ALA A 29 -22.12 -9.73 -3.95
C ALA A 29 -22.16 -8.96 -2.62
N GLY A 30 -22.56 -7.70 -2.65
CA GLY A 30 -22.87 -6.91 -1.45
C GLY A 30 -24.12 -7.49 -0.75
N PRO A 31 -24.30 -7.23 0.57
CA PRO A 31 -25.35 -7.86 1.39
C PRO A 31 -26.80 -7.41 1.09
N ASN A 32 -27.05 -6.52 0.13
CA ASN A 32 -28.39 -6.00 -0.20
C ASN A 32 -28.62 -5.79 -1.70
N GLY A 33 -28.46 -6.84 -2.49
CA GLY A 33 -28.83 -6.80 -3.91
C GLY A 33 -29.65 -8.04 -4.27
N GLY A 34 -30.95 -7.87 -4.44
CA GLY A 34 -31.83 -8.92 -4.93
C GLY A 34 -31.34 -9.46 -6.27
N ALA A 35 -31.22 -10.77 -6.38
CA ALA A 35 -30.85 -11.44 -7.61
C ALA A 35 -31.88 -11.15 -8.70
N PRO A 36 -31.46 -10.80 -9.94
CA PRO A 36 -32.39 -10.83 -11.07
C PRO A 36 -32.85 -12.28 -11.28
N GLN A 37 -34.13 -12.52 -11.25
CA GLN A 37 -34.74 -13.80 -11.61
C GLN A 37 -34.44 -14.07 -13.08
N ALA A 38 -33.59 -15.04 -13.34
CA ALA A 38 -33.42 -15.60 -14.67
C ALA A 38 -34.69 -16.42 -15.01
N GLY A 39 -35.35 -16.06 -16.10
CA GLY A 39 -36.46 -16.83 -16.65
C GLY A 39 -36.06 -18.26 -17.03
N PRO A 40 -36.99 -19.18 -17.19
CA PRO A 40 -36.70 -20.59 -17.42
C PRO A 40 -36.02 -20.81 -18.78
N VAL A 41 -34.81 -21.37 -18.75
CA VAL A 41 -34.09 -21.84 -19.94
C VAL A 41 -34.57 -23.25 -20.22
N PRO A 42 -35.16 -23.55 -21.43
CA PRO A 42 -35.56 -24.92 -21.75
C PRO A 42 -34.33 -25.79 -21.96
N GLY A 43 -34.20 -26.87 -21.17
CA GLY A 43 -33.22 -27.93 -21.44
C GLY A 43 -32.21 -28.27 -20.36
N GLN A 44 -32.20 -27.64 -19.19
CA GLN A 44 -31.41 -28.14 -18.07
C GLN A 44 -32.24 -29.15 -17.25
N GLN A 45 -31.88 -30.41 -17.36
CA GLN A 45 -32.37 -31.45 -16.45
C GLN A 45 -31.88 -31.09 -15.03
N ALA A 46 -32.82 -30.84 -14.14
CA ALA A 46 -32.58 -30.67 -12.73
C ALA A 46 -31.99 -31.98 -12.19
N TYR A 47 -30.69 -31.97 -11.84
CA TYR A 47 -30.13 -32.98 -10.95
C TYR A 47 -30.75 -32.72 -9.57
N GLY A 48 -31.81 -33.46 -9.27
CA GLY A 48 -32.43 -33.47 -7.95
C GLY A 48 -31.41 -33.91 -6.92
N HIS A 49 -31.27 -33.12 -5.86
CA HIS A 49 -30.63 -33.61 -4.63
C HIS A 49 -31.51 -34.79 -4.12
N PRO A 50 -30.96 -35.98 -3.87
CA PRO A 50 -31.68 -37.02 -3.17
C PRO A 50 -32.01 -36.49 -1.78
N ALA A 51 -33.30 -36.50 -1.42
CA ALA A 51 -33.75 -36.27 -0.06
C ALA A 51 -33.09 -37.32 0.83
N ALA A 52 -32.54 -36.88 1.96
CA ALA A 52 -31.99 -37.79 2.97
C ALA A 52 -33.10 -38.71 3.45
N GLY A 53 -33.00 -39.99 3.09
CA GLY A 53 -33.80 -41.05 3.68
C GLY A 53 -33.30 -41.33 5.10
N PRO A 54 -34.14 -41.97 5.95
CA PRO A 54 -33.82 -42.23 7.36
C PRO A 54 -32.72 -43.29 7.58
N ASP A 55 -32.18 -43.88 6.55
CA ASP A 55 -31.11 -44.86 6.63
C ASP A 55 -29.81 -44.20 6.09
N GLY A 56 -28.92 -43.86 6.99
CA GLY A 56 -27.67 -43.11 6.78
C GLY A 56 -26.70 -43.75 5.76
N TYR A 57 -26.99 -43.66 4.48
CA TYR A 57 -26.02 -43.88 3.42
C TYR A 57 -25.29 -42.57 3.15
N ALA A 58 -24.08 -42.46 3.71
CA ALA A 58 -23.12 -41.42 3.30
C ALA A 58 -23.00 -41.52 1.77
N ALA A 59 -23.33 -40.45 1.06
CA ALA A 59 -23.07 -40.32 -0.35
C ALA A 59 -21.57 -40.54 -0.59
N ALA A 60 -21.23 -41.64 -1.26
CA ALA A 60 -19.85 -41.92 -1.66
C ALA A 60 -19.40 -40.77 -2.57
N GLY A 61 -18.59 -39.90 -2.02
CA GLY A 61 -17.77 -38.97 -2.80
C GLY A 61 -16.87 -39.75 -3.75
N PRO A 62 -16.40 -39.14 -4.86
CA PRO A 62 -15.58 -39.81 -5.84
C PRO A 62 -14.44 -40.55 -5.16
N ALA A 63 -14.23 -41.83 -5.54
CA ALA A 63 -13.38 -42.83 -4.94
C ALA A 63 -12.12 -42.27 -4.29
N GLY A 64 -12.02 -42.48 -2.96
CA GLY A 64 -11.00 -41.89 -2.12
C GLY A 64 -9.59 -42.20 -2.64
N TYR A 65 -8.79 -41.18 -2.77
CA TYR A 65 -7.34 -41.34 -2.88
C TYR A 65 -6.82 -41.90 -1.56
N PRO A 66 -6.03 -42.99 -1.59
CA PRO A 66 -5.46 -43.57 -0.39
C PRO A 66 -4.57 -42.54 0.32
N GLY A 67 -4.94 -42.14 1.54
CA GLY A 67 -4.11 -41.33 2.41
C GLY A 67 -4.68 -39.99 2.92
N TYR A 68 -5.85 -39.57 2.44
CA TYR A 68 -6.54 -38.40 3.02
C TYR A 68 -7.84 -38.88 3.67
N GLY A 69 -7.85 -38.90 5.01
CA GLY A 69 -9.05 -39.30 5.79
C GLY A 69 -10.28 -38.44 5.48
N GLU A 70 -11.44 -38.89 5.89
CA GLU A 70 -12.81 -38.40 5.62
C GLU A 70 -13.09 -36.90 5.87
N ALA A 71 -12.13 -36.11 6.31
CA ALA A 71 -12.26 -34.68 6.60
C ALA A 71 -11.33 -33.77 5.77
N ALA A 72 -10.85 -34.22 4.59
CA ALA A 72 -9.99 -33.39 3.78
C ALA A 72 -10.75 -32.20 3.20
N LEU A 73 -10.38 -30.98 3.62
CA LEU A 73 -10.93 -29.74 3.10
C LEU A 73 -10.67 -29.62 1.60
N SER A 74 -11.71 -29.31 0.83
CA SER A 74 -11.62 -29.05 -0.61
C SER A 74 -11.50 -27.55 -0.89
N CYS A 75 -10.76 -27.20 -1.93
CA CYS A 75 -10.54 -25.80 -2.31
C CYS A 75 -11.83 -25.13 -2.77
N ARG A 76 -12.17 -23.97 -2.18
CA ARG A 76 -13.37 -23.20 -2.55
C ARG A 76 -13.44 -22.76 -4.01
N PHE A 77 -12.32 -22.72 -4.74
CA PHE A 77 -12.28 -22.27 -6.13
C PHE A 77 -12.32 -23.43 -7.13
N CYS A 78 -11.53 -24.46 -6.88
CA CYS A 78 -11.39 -25.55 -7.85
C CYS A 78 -11.83 -26.91 -7.32
N GLY A 79 -12.20 -27.02 -6.04
CA GLY A 79 -12.59 -28.28 -5.43
C GLY A 79 -11.44 -29.28 -5.18
N SER A 80 -10.19 -28.94 -5.54
CA SER A 80 -9.03 -29.82 -5.33
C SER A 80 -8.67 -29.98 -3.86
N VAL A 81 -8.07 -31.11 -3.55
CA VAL A 81 -7.42 -31.41 -2.26
C VAL A 81 -5.91 -31.55 -2.46
N PRO A 82 -5.07 -31.34 -1.42
CA PRO A 82 -5.41 -30.83 -0.12
C PRO A 82 -5.68 -29.32 -0.13
N ALA A 83 -6.52 -28.87 0.79
CA ALA A 83 -6.76 -27.45 1.03
C ALA A 83 -6.64 -27.10 2.51
N VAL A 84 -6.36 -25.83 2.83
CA VAL A 84 -6.23 -25.34 4.19
C VAL A 84 -7.05 -24.07 4.38
N GLU A 85 -7.69 -23.94 5.54
CA GLU A 85 -8.35 -22.70 5.93
C GLU A 85 -7.34 -21.55 6.05
N ALA A 86 -7.60 -20.51 5.30
CA ALA A 86 -6.81 -19.28 5.33
C ALA A 86 -7.67 -18.04 5.12
N THR A 87 -7.21 -16.93 5.66
CA THR A 87 -7.83 -15.62 5.47
C THR A 87 -6.80 -14.68 4.84
N ILE A 88 -7.04 -14.31 3.59
CA ILE A 88 -6.19 -13.37 2.85
C ILE A 88 -6.84 -12.00 2.94
N ARG A 89 -6.04 -11.00 3.35
CA ARG A 89 -6.49 -9.62 3.53
C ARG A 89 -5.85 -8.72 2.48
N GLY A 90 -6.56 -7.66 2.09
CA GLY A 90 -6.05 -6.61 1.23
C GLY A 90 -6.48 -5.26 1.76
N HIS A 91 -5.69 -4.24 1.47
CA HIS A 91 -6.00 -2.85 1.78
C HIS A 91 -5.89 -2.00 0.51
N GLN A 92 -6.85 -1.13 0.33
CA GLN A 92 -6.85 -0.11 -0.71
C GLN A 92 -7.21 1.21 -0.04
N GLY A 93 -6.35 2.21 -0.21
CA GLY A 93 -6.56 3.54 0.34
C GLY A 93 -6.50 4.59 -0.77
N PHE A 94 -7.42 5.54 -0.75
CA PHE A 94 -7.42 6.70 -1.63
C PHE A 94 -7.84 7.93 -0.84
N LEU A 95 -6.88 8.80 -0.54
CA LEU A 95 -7.05 9.97 0.32
C LEU A 95 -7.63 9.58 1.71
N VAL A 96 -8.91 9.83 1.92
CA VAL A 96 -9.64 9.50 3.16
C VAL A 96 -10.49 8.23 3.04
N ILE A 97 -10.67 7.71 1.82
CA ILE A 97 -11.48 6.51 1.57
C ILE A 97 -10.59 5.27 1.72
N MET A 98 -11.00 4.36 2.60
CA MET A 98 -10.30 3.10 2.83
C MET A 98 -11.20 1.91 2.55
N ARG A 99 -10.68 0.93 1.82
CA ARG A 99 -11.37 -0.31 1.53
C ARG A 99 -10.56 -1.51 2.03
N PHE A 100 -11.17 -2.28 2.92
CA PHE A 100 -10.59 -3.50 3.44
C PHE A 100 -11.16 -4.70 2.68
N LEU A 101 -10.28 -5.45 2.06
CA LEU A 101 -10.63 -6.67 1.34
C LEU A 101 -10.32 -7.87 2.21
N LYS A 102 -11.24 -8.84 2.26
CA LYS A 102 -11.08 -10.07 3.02
C LYS A 102 -11.57 -11.25 2.19
N LEU A 103 -10.72 -12.24 2.03
CA LEU A 103 -11.04 -13.48 1.32
C LEU A 103 -10.75 -14.66 2.26
N GLN A 104 -11.80 -15.39 2.64
CA GLN A 104 -11.71 -16.51 3.58
C GLN A 104 -12.12 -17.81 2.89
N GLY A 105 -11.60 -18.91 3.38
CA GLY A 105 -12.03 -20.25 3.04
C GLY A 105 -10.88 -21.22 2.86
N PRO A 106 -11.20 -22.47 2.55
CA PRO A 106 -10.21 -23.47 2.21
C PRO A 106 -9.62 -23.18 0.83
N PHE A 107 -8.29 -23.14 0.76
CA PHE A 107 -7.56 -22.94 -0.49
C PHE A 107 -6.56 -24.07 -0.71
N CYS A 108 -6.51 -24.62 -1.91
CA CYS A 108 -5.36 -25.42 -2.34
C CYS A 108 -4.14 -24.53 -2.56
N ARG A 109 -2.96 -25.12 -2.68
CA ARG A 109 -1.71 -24.38 -2.86
C ARG A 109 -1.75 -23.39 -4.02
N SER A 110 -2.16 -23.82 -5.21
CA SER A 110 -2.16 -22.98 -6.42
C SER A 110 -3.16 -21.82 -6.30
N CYS A 111 -4.41 -22.10 -5.92
CA CYS A 111 -5.45 -21.07 -5.77
C CYS A 111 -5.12 -20.08 -4.63
N GLY A 112 -4.61 -20.58 -3.51
CA GLY A 112 -4.22 -19.75 -2.39
C GLY A 112 -3.04 -18.81 -2.74
N ILE A 113 -2.02 -19.31 -3.44
CA ILE A 113 -0.90 -18.48 -3.91
C ILE A 113 -1.40 -17.44 -4.93
N ALA A 114 -2.26 -17.83 -5.87
CA ALA A 114 -2.85 -16.92 -6.85
C ALA A 114 -3.64 -15.79 -6.19
N ALA A 115 -4.54 -16.13 -5.28
CA ALA A 115 -5.34 -15.17 -4.51
C ALA A 115 -4.46 -14.24 -3.66
N HIS A 116 -3.48 -14.79 -2.94
CA HIS A 116 -2.53 -14.02 -2.14
C HIS A 116 -1.76 -13.01 -3.01
N ARG A 117 -1.18 -13.47 -4.14
CA ARG A 117 -0.43 -12.60 -5.06
C ARG A 117 -1.30 -11.49 -5.65
N SER A 118 -2.55 -11.81 -6.02
CA SER A 118 -3.49 -10.83 -6.57
C SER A 118 -3.87 -9.77 -5.53
N MET A 119 -4.24 -10.19 -4.31
CA MET A 119 -4.60 -9.27 -3.22
C MET A 119 -3.43 -8.40 -2.79
N THR A 120 -2.25 -9.00 -2.63
CA THR A 120 -1.02 -8.26 -2.28
C THR A 120 -0.63 -7.28 -3.38
N ALA A 121 -0.74 -7.65 -4.66
CA ALA A 121 -0.45 -6.73 -5.77
C ALA A 121 -1.41 -5.52 -5.78
N LYS A 122 -2.69 -5.73 -5.50
CA LYS A 122 -3.65 -4.63 -5.35
C LYS A 122 -3.29 -3.71 -4.19
N SER A 123 -2.92 -4.28 -3.04
CA SER A 123 -2.49 -3.52 -1.86
C SER A 123 -1.17 -2.76 -2.13
N LEU A 124 -0.23 -3.36 -2.85
CA LEU A 124 1.03 -2.70 -3.24
C LEU A 124 0.81 -1.49 -4.14
N TRP A 125 -0.15 -1.54 -5.05
CA TRP A 125 -0.41 -0.45 -6.00
C TRP A 125 -1.36 0.61 -5.43
N GLN A 126 -2.40 0.18 -4.71
CA GLN A 126 -3.52 1.03 -4.27
C GLN A 126 -3.56 1.27 -2.77
N GLY A 127 -2.66 0.67 -2.00
CA GLY A 127 -2.69 0.72 -0.55
C GLY A 127 -1.96 1.89 0.09
N TRP A 128 -1.34 2.81 -0.67
CA TRP A 128 -0.48 3.86 -0.14
C TRP A 128 -1.04 5.28 -0.24
N TRP A 129 -2.15 5.47 -0.94
CA TRP A 129 -2.69 6.77 -1.32
C TRP A 129 -3.49 7.49 -0.20
N GLY A 130 -3.25 7.14 1.06
CA GLY A 130 -3.83 7.79 2.23
C GLY A 130 -2.86 7.81 3.40
N ILE A 131 -2.89 8.85 4.23
CA ILE A 131 -1.95 9.01 5.36
C ILE A 131 -2.00 7.79 6.30
N ALA A 132 -3.19 7.41 6.77
CA ALA A 132 -3.34 6.23 7.62
C ALA A 132 -2.97 4.91 6.90
N SER A 133 -3.05 4.89 5.57
CA SER A 133 -2.70 3.73 4.77
C SER A 133 -1.21 3.40 4.81
N LEU A 134 -0.35 4.37 5.10
CA LEU A 134 1.09 4.15 5.30
C LEU A 134 1.38 3.19 6.47
N LEU A 135 0.50 3.17 7.48
CA LEU A 135 0.60 2.25 8.63
C LEU A 135 -0.25 0.99 8.43
N ILE A 136 -1.47 1.14 7.91
CA ILE A 136 -2.44 0.04 7.77
C ILE A 136 -1.99 -0.97 6.71
N ASN A 137 -1.42 -0.51 5.60
CA ASN A 137 -1.04 -1.38 4.50
C ASN A 137 0.10 -2.35 4.85
N PRO A 138 1.23 -1.91 5.47
CA PRO A 138 2.25 -2.84 5.96
C PRO A 138 1.70 -3.84 6.98
N ALA A 139 0.88 -3.39 7.93
CA ALA A 139 0.25 -4.28 8.90
C ALA A 139 -0.61 -5.35 8.22
N THR A 140 -1.40 -4.96 7.21
CA THR A 140 -2.21 -5.91 6.43
C THR A 140 -1.36 -6.93 5.68
N MET A 141 -0.23 -6.52 5.13
CA MET A 141 0.71 -7.43 4.45
C MET A 141 1.36 -8.40 5.43
N LEU A 142 1.78 -7.94 6.61
CA LEU A 142 2.35 -8.77 7.66
C LEU A 142 1.36 -9.82 8.16
N LEU A 143 0.08 -9.47 8.34
CA LEU A 143 -0.98 -10.40 8.72
C LEU A 143 -1.21 -11.52 7.70
N ASN A 144 -0.81 -11.33 6.45
CA ASN A 144 -0.92 -12.33 5.39
C ASN A 144 0.26 -13.32 5.37
N LEU A 145 1.39 -13.01 6.01
CA LEU A 145 2.58 -13.88 6.00
C LEU A 145 2.32 -15.28 6.59
N PRO A 146 1.70 -15.43 7.78
CA PRO A 146 1.39 -16.75 8.32
C PRO A 146 0.38 -17.51 7.45
N GLN A 147 -0.58 -16.82 6.82
CA GLN A 147 -1.53 -17.44 5.91
C GLN A 147 -0.84 -17.98 4.66
N ARG A 148 0.07 -17.19 4.09
CA ARG A 148 0.89 -17.63 2.96
C ARG A 148 1.77 -18.82 3.34
N ALA A 149 2.36 -18.82 4.54
CA ALA A 149 3.18 -19.94 5.01
C ALA A 149 2.37 -21.24 5.12
N LYS A 150 1.14 -21.19 5.63
CA LYS A 150 0.21 -22.34 5.66
C LYS A 150 -0.07 -22.88 4.26
N ILE A 151 -0.41 -21.99 3.32
CA ILE A 151 -0.72 -22.37 1.93
C ILE A 151 0.51 -22.96 1.22
N ASN A 152 1.69 -22.41 1.44
CA ASN A 152 2.92 -22.89 0.80
C ASN A 152 3.36 -24.30 1.27
N LYS A 153 2.98 -24.70 2.51
CA LYS A 153 3.27 -26.03 3.04
C LYS A 153 2.43 -27.15 2.42
N LEU A 154 1.32 -26.80 1.72
CA LEU A 154 0.49 -27.80 1.06
C LEU A 154 1.20 -28.45 -0.11
N ALA A 155 0.93 -29.73 -0.33
CA ALA A 155 1.27 -30.42 -1.57
C ALA A 155 0.57 -29.76 -2.77
N PRO A 156 1.05 -29.94 -4.01
CA PRO A 156 0.32 -29.53 -5.20
C PRO A 156 -1.12 -30.08 -5.19
N PRO A 157 -2.09 -29.35 -5.81
CA PRO A 157 -3.46 -29.83 -5.92
C PRO A 157 -3.52 -31.12 -6.74
N LEU A 158 -4.30 -32.06 -6.25
CA LEU A 158 -4.49 -33.35 -6.96
C LEU A 158 -5.31 -33.13 -8.23
N PRO A 159 -5.01 -33.87 -9.31
CA PRO A 159 -5.82 -33.86 -10.54
C PRO A 159 -7.19 -34.50 -10.31
N GLY A 160 -8.15 -34.23 -11.21
CA GLY A 160 -9.49 -34.81 -11.15
C GLY A 160 -10.50 -34.01 -10.34
N ALA A 161 -10.16 -32.82 -9.86
CA ALA A 161 -11.10 -31.89 -9.23
C ALA A 161 -12.11 -31.33 -10.25
N PRO A 162 -13.33 -30.92 -9.78
CA PRO A 162 -14.36 -30.37 -10.66
C PRO A 162 -13.94 -29.12 -11.44
N GLY A 163 -13.06 -28.31 -10.86
CA GLY A 163 -12.56 -27.07 -11.43
C GLY A 163 -11.05 -27.09 -11.61
N GLN A 164 -10.55 -26.19 -12.48
CA GLN A 164 -9.11 -26.03 -12.68
C GLN A 164 -8.51 -25.13 -11.58
N PRO A 165 -7.36 -25.52 -10.98
CA PRO A 165 -6.62 -24.67 -10.07
C PRO A 165 -6.18 -23.38 -10.75
N MET A 166 -6.31 -22.25 -10.02
CA MET A 166 -5.89 -20.94 -10.53
C MET A 166 -4.38 -20.92 -10.80
N ASN A 167 -4.00 -20.28 -11.91
CA ASN A 167 -2.60 -20.03 -12.19
C ASN A 167 -2.06 -18.93 -11.23
N PRO A 168 -1.02 -19.20 -10.44
CA PRO A 168 -0.39 -18.21 -9.57
C PRO A 168 0.24 -17.03 -10.31
N GLY A 169 0.49 -17.16 -11.62
CA GLY A 169 1.10 -16.12 -12.44
C GLY A 169 2.50 -15.72 -12.00
N LYS A 170 2.98 -14.56 -12.47
CA LYS A 170 4.32 -14.05 -12.14
C LYS A 170 4.47 -13.80 -10.63
N PRO A 171 5.67 -14.01 -10.06
CA PRO A 171 6.00 -13.61 -8.70
C PRO A 171 5.72 -12.13 -8.45
N LEU A 172 5.49 -11.74 -7.18
CA LEU A 172 5.14 -10.35 -6.82
C LEU A 172 6.18 -9.35 -7.31
N PHE A 173 7.47 -9.67 -7.15
CA PHE A 173 8.59 -8.79 -7.54
C PHE A 173 8.72 -8.56 -9.06
N GLN A 174 8.06 -9.37 -9.88
CA GLN A 174 8.02 -9.22 -11.34
C GLN A 174 6.76 -8.50 -11.82
N ARG A 175 5.96 -7.98 -10.90
CA ARG A 175 4.71 -7.25 -11.22
C ARG A 175 4.95 -5.76 -11.09
N VAL A 176 4.37 -4.99 -12.00
CA VAL A 176 4.39 -3.51 -11.96
C VAL A 176 3.88 -2.96 -10.62
N ALA A 177 2.99 -3.70 -9.95
CA ALA A 177 2.47 -3.33 -8.63
C ALA A 177 3.55 -3.09 -7.55
N VAL A 178 4.76 -3.64 -7.73
CA VAL A 178 5.91 -3.40 -6.83
C VAL A 178 6.35 -1.93 -6.87
N LEU A 179 6.16 -1.24 -8.00
CA LEU A 179 6.45 0.20 -8.10
C LEU A 179 5.63 1.04 -7.11
N GLY A 180 4.51 0.50 -6.60
CA GLY A 180 3.75 1.14 -5.53
C GLY A 180 4.55 1.32 -4.22
N LEU A 181 5.65 0.57 -4.01
CA LEU A 181 6.56 0.78 -2.88
C LEU A 181 7.37 2.08 -2.98
N LEU A 182 7.47 2.68 -4.17
CA LEU A 182 8.14 3.98 -4.33
C LEU A 182 7.38 5.08 -3.56
N VAL A 183 6.06 4.98 -3.43
CA VAL A 183 5.25 5.99 -2.73
C VAL A 183 5.67 6.12 -1.27
N PRO A 184 5.63 5.06 -0.42
CA PRO A 184 6.08 5.20 0.96
C PRO A 184 7.57 5.55 1.07
N LEU A 185 8.43 5.08 0.17
CA LEU A 185 9.85 5.44 0.17
C LEU A 185 10.06 6.93 -0.10
N LEU A 186 9.35 7.50 -1.07
CA LEU A 186 9.41 8.93 -1.36
C LEU A 186 8.84 9.78 -0.21
N VAL A 187 7.74 9.35 0.41
CA VAL A 187 7.17 10.03 1.57
C VAL A 187 8.14 10.01 2.76
N ILE A 188 8.71 8.85 3.07
CA ILE A 188 9.71 8.74 4.16
C ILE A 188 10.94 9.57 3.82
N GLY A 189 11.44 9.50 2.59
CA GLY A 189 12.59 10.30 2.15
C GLY A 189 12.32 11.81 2.29
N ALA A 190 11.14 12.27 1.91
CA ALA A 190 10.75 13.67 2.06
C ALA A 190 10.65 14.09 3.54
N ILE A 191 10.09 13.24 4.41
CA ILE A 191 10.03 13.50 5.86
C ILE A 191 11.44 13.58 6.44
N VAL A 192 12.29 12.61 6.14
CA VAL A 192 13.68 12.59 6.62
C VAL A 192 14.45 13.83 6.14
N TYR A 193 14.30 14.17 4.85
CA TYR A 193 14.92 15.37 4.29
C TYR A 193 14.44 16.64 5.03
N ASN A 194 13.13 16.82 5.23
CA ASN A 194 12.61 17.99 5.94
C ASN A 194 13.12 18.05 7.39
N VAL A 195 13.11 16.92 8.12
CA VAL A 195 13.60 16.87 9.50
C VAL A 195 15.10 17.18 9.58
N GLN A 196 15.89 16.66 8.63
CA GLN A 196 17.35 16.92 8.63
C GLN A 196 17.70 18.35 8.20
N SER A 197 16.86 18.99 7.38
CA SER A 197 17.07 20.35 6.89
C SER A 197 16.49 21.43 7.80
N ASP A 198 15.70 21.06 8.80
CA ASP A 198 15.00 21.99 9.68
C ASP A 198 15.94 22.44 10.82
N PRO A 199 16.14 23.76 11.00
CA PRO A 199 17.00 24.31 12.07
C PRO A 199 16.56 23.91 13.50
N SER A 200 15.27 23.57 13.70
CA SER A 200 14.77 23.13 15.01
C SER A 200 15.39 21.79 15.46
N PHE A 201 15.81 20.94 14.53
CA PHE A 201 16.49 19.66 14.81
C PHE A 201 18.02 19.78 14.76
N ALA A 202 18.57 20.94 14.38
CA ALA A 202 20.00 21.15 14.26
C ALA A 202 20.73 20.96 15.61
N SER A 203 21.93 20.45 15.51
CA SER A 203 22.85 20.22 16.63
C SER A 203 24.08 21.11 16.53
N VAL A 204 24.77 21.34 17.67
CA VAL A 204 26.04 22.01 17.67
C VAL A 204 27.05 21.24 16.82
N GLY A 205 27.73 21.95 15.91
CA GLY A 205 28.65 21.38 14.95
C GLY A 205 28.07 21.22 13.53
N ASP A 206 26.72 21.25 13.37
CA ASP A 206 26.10 21.29 12.06
C ASP A 206 26.33 22.63 11.36
N CYS A 207 26.18 22.64 10.04
CA CYS A 207 26.30 23.87 9.27
C CYS A 207 24.91 24.28 8.71
N VAL A 208 24.77 25.57 8.48
CA VAL A 208 23.55 26.19 7.99
C VAL A 208 23.82 27.07 6.79
N HIS A 209 22.78 27.21 5.98
CA HIS A 209 22.73 28.10 4.82
C HIS A 209 21.46 28.92 4.85
N ASN A 210 21.58 30.24 4.64
CA ASN A 210 20.43 31.10 4.41
C ASN A 210 20.16 31.20 2.92
N LYS A 211 19.00 30.66 2.48
CA LYS A 211 18.60 30.69 1.07
C LYS A 211 18.31 32.09 0.56
N ASN A 212 18.09 33.06 1.47
CA ASN A 212 17.97 34.46 1.09
C ASN A 212 19.35 35.02 0.75
N ALA A 213 19.39 35.97 -0.19
CA ALA A 213 20.64 36.64 -0.50
C ALA A 213 21.15 37.43 0.72
N ILE A 214 22.31 37.06 1.23
CA ILE A 214 22.96 37.78 2.32
C ILE A 214 23.54 39.08 1.77
N VAL A 215 23.05 40.21 2.25
CA VAL A 215 23.61 41.52 1.95
C VAL A 215 24.49 41.93 3.14
N THR A 216 25.80 42.08 2.93
CA THR A 216 26.75 42.44 3.99
C THR A 216 26.30 43.72 4.71
N GLY A 217 26.19 43.65 6.02
CA GLY A 217 25.81 44.78 6.90
C GLY A 217 24.27 45.01 7.01
N VAL A 218 23.46 44.16 6.44
CA VAL A 218 21.97 44.19 6.59
C VAL A 218 21.53 42.96 7.35
N THR A 219 20.79 43.15 8.44
CA THR A 219 20.14 42.05 9.19
C THR A 219 18.97 41.53 8.38
N ASP A 220 18.97 40.24 8.05
CA ASP A 220 17.82 39.60 7.49
C ASP A 220 16.80 39.29 8.60
N ASN A 221 15.65 39.95 8.55
CA ASN A 221 14.59 39.79 9.55
C ASN A 221 13.69 38.56 9.30
N HIS A 222 13.81 37.91 8.15
CA HIS A 222 13.02 36.74 7.76
C HIS A 222 13.93 35.71 7.05
N PRO A 223 14.98 35.22 7.71
CA PRO A 223 15.93 34.32 7.09
C PRO A 223 15.29 32.95 6.83
N ASP A 224 15.51 32.41 5.61
CA ASP A 224 15.14 31.03 5.25
C ASP A 224 16.36 30.13 5.46
N VAL A 225 16.56 29.70 6.69
CA VAL A 225 17.73 28.92 7.10
C VAL A 225 17.45 27.44 6.97
N VAL A 226 18.40 26.71 6.38
CA VAL A 226 18.38 25.24 6.28
C VAL A 226 19.67 24.66 6.82
N VAL A 227 19.56 23.48 7.42
CA VAL A 227 20.71 22.69 7.86
C VAL A 227 21.25 21.89 6.68
N LEU A 228 22.59 21.90 6.54
CA LEU A 228 23.28 21.13 5.51
C LEU A 228 24.64 20.63 6.01
N SER A 229 25.32 19.84 5.18
CA SER A 229 26.66 19.37 5.50
C SER A 229 27.67 20.50 5.51
N CYS A 230 28.59 20.54 6.49
CA CYS A 230 29.70 21.52 6.52
C CYS A 230 30.67 21.39 5.33
N SER A 231 30.62 20.31 4.58
CA SER A 231 31.38 20.14 3.33
C SER A 231 30.66 20.70 2.10
N ASP A 232 29.42 21.16 2.28
CA ASP A 232 28.64 21.77 1.18
C ASP A 232 29.25 23.15 0.87
N PRO A 233 29.49 23.48 -0.42
CA PRO A 233 30.02 24.79 -0.81
C PRO A 233 29.07 25.95 -0.45
N ASP A 234 27.81 25.69 -0.26
CA ASP A 234 26.80 26.68 0.11
C ASP A 234 26.70 26.89 1.63
N ALA A 235 27.46 26.15 2.44
CA ALA A 235 27.52 26.39 3.90
C ALA A 235 28.00 27.78 4.23
N ASP A 236 27.16 28.55 4.92
CA ASP A 236 27.48 29.93 5.31
C ASP A 236 28.07 30.02 6.72
N ALA A 237 27.54 29.22 7.64
CA ALA A 237 27.94 29.25 9.03
C ALA A 237 27.85 27.87 9.69
N ARG A 238 28.68 27.71 10.76
CA ARG A 238 28.64 26.54 11.65
C ARG A 238 27.93 26.89 12.95
N ILE A 239 27.11 26.01 13.46
CA ILE A 239 26.47 26.15 14.77
C ILE A 239 27.48 25.87 15.87
N VAL A 240 27.80 26.88 16.67
CA VAL A 240 28.71 26.78 17.83
C VAL A 240 27.96 26.67 19.15
N GLY A 241 26.67 27.00 19.15
CA GLY A 241 25.80 26.88 20.31
C GLY A 241 24.33 26.85 19.97
N LYS A 242 23.51 26.20 20.79
CA LYS A 242 22.03 26.17 20.69
C LYS A 242 21.43 26.47 22.06
N VAL A 243 20.66 27.53 22.16
CA VAL A 243 19.98 27.96 23.37
C VAL A 243 18.48 27.81 23.19
N LYS A 244 17.86 27.02 24.05
CA LYS A 244 16.41 26.83 24.08
C LYS A 244 15.74 27.97 24.86
N ASP A 245 14.46 28.19 24.58
CA ASP A 245 13.61 29.16 25.27
C ASP A 245 14.19 30.60 25.25
N SER A 246 14.87 30.97 24.15
CA SER A 246 15.49 32.28 23.96
C SER A 246 15.05 32.89 22.64
N SER A 247 14.50 34.10 22.72
CA SER A 247 14.15 34.95 21.58
C SER A 247 15.16 36.11 21.34
N ASN A 248 16.12 36.31 22.28
CA ASN A 248 17.13 37.32 22.12
C ASN A 248 18.48 36.69 21.77
N GLY A 249 18.76 36.62 20.48
CA GLY A 249 19.95 35.98 19.94
C GLY A 249 21.26 36.59 20.43
N GLU A 250 21.35 37.94 20.52
CA GLU A 250 22.57 38.64 20.98
C GLU A 250 22.93 38.25 22.42
N THR A 251 21.92 38.23 23.31
CA THR A 251 22.17 37.89 24.72
C THR A 251 22.47 36.41 24.89
N ALA A 252 21.75 35.54 24.16
CA ALA A 252 21.91 34.10 24.24
C ALA A 252 23.30 33.63 23.77
N CYS A 253 23.85 34.30 22.75
CA CYS A 253 25.12 33.85 22.14
C CYS A 253 26.36 34.44 22.79
N ARG A 254 26.25 35.40 23.71
CA ARG A 254 27.42 35.98 24.43
C ARG A 254 28.27 34.95 25.18
N GLN A 255 27.69 33.83 25.57
CA GLN A 255 28.41 32.75 26.27
C GLN A 255 29.29 31.91 25.33
N PHE A 256 29.15 32.05 24.02
CA PHE A 256 29.94 31.34 23.02
C PHE A 256 30.87 32.31 22.35
N SER A 257 32.16 32.23 22.72
CA SER A 257 33.22 33.17 22.27
C SER A 257 33.43 33.17 20.76
N ASP A 258 33.11 32.03 20.13
CA ASP A 258 33.30 31.79 18.69
C ASP A 258 32.08 32.17 17.85
N ALA A 259 31.00 32.63 18.50
CA ALA A 259 29.83 33.08 17.81
C ALA A 259 30.00 34.52 17.32
N ASP A 260 29.83 34.70 16.01
CA ASP A 260 29.87 36.03 15.33
C ASP A 260 28.52 36.37 14.68
N GLY A 261 27.53 35.45 14.80
CA GLY A 261 26.16 35.65 14.38
C GLY A 261 25.17 34.78 15.14
N TYR A 262 23.88 35.01 14.89
CA TYR A 262 22.82 34.21 15.48
C TYR A 262 21.63 34.05 14.52
N TYR A 263 20.89 32.96 14.71
CA TYR A 263 19.58 32.72 14.10
C TYR A 263 18.57 32.40 15.22
N THR A 264 17.46 33.12 15.27
CA THR A 264 16.42 32.91 16.26
C THR A 264 15.15 32.51 15.56
N GLU A 265 14.50 31.45 16.02
CA GLU A 265 13.23 30.97 15.51
C GLU A 265 12.22 30.86 16.64
N GLU A 266 10.98 31.31 16.35
CA GLU A 266 9.81 31.18 17.22
C GLU A 266 8.78 30.33 16.48
N GLN A 267 8.57 29.10 16.94
CA GLN A 267 7.60 28.19 16.38
C GLN A 267 6.55 27.79 17.42
N GLY A 268 5.44 28.52 17.44
CA GLY A 268 4.38 28.31 18.43
C GLY A 268 4.83 28.62 19.86
N SER A 269 4.93 27.58 20.71
CA SER A 269 5.44 27.70 22.09
C SER A 269 6.94 27.47 22.18
N ASP A 270 7.57 26.96 21.14
CA ASP A 270 8.98 26.60 21.15
C ASP A 270 9.80 27.74 20.53
N GLN A 271 10.77 28.22 21.29
CA GLN A 271 11.72 29.25 20.86
C GLN A 271 13.13 28.71 21.01
N PHE A 272 13.98 28.99 20.05
CA PHE A 272 15.40 28.68 20.17
C PHE A 272 16.27 29.67 19.42
N THR A 273 17.52 29.76 19.86
CA THR A 273 18.55 30.54 19.19
C THR A 273 19.71 29.61 18.84
N LEU A 274 20.14 29.64 17.59
CA LEU A 274 21.39 29.07 17.13
C LEU A 274 22.48 30.15 17.11
N CYS A 275 23.57 29.89 17.78
CA CYS A 275 24.76 30.76 17.75
C CYS A 275 25.66 30.26 16.64
N LEU A 276 26.02 31.16 15.75
CA LEU A 276 26.63 30.84 14.47
C LEU A 276 28.10 31.40 14.42
N HIS A 277 28.96 30.62 13.79
CA HIS A 277 30.27 31.08 13.35
C HIS A 277 30.30 31.04 11.82
N PHE A 278 30.46 32.21 11.20
CA PHE A 278 30.48 32.31 9.73
C PHE A 278 31.74 31.68 9.16
N LEU A 279 31.58 30.99 8.02
CA LEU A 279 32.65 30.26 7.33
C LEU A 279 33.27 31.05 6.18
N LYS A 280 32.61 32.12 5.75
CA LYS A 280 33.01 32.99 4.60
C LYS A 280 33.03 34.43 5.02
#